data_b793074fd780174cd166fc3f23014ee5
#
_entry.id   b793074fd780174cd166fc3f23014ee5
#
_cell.length_a   1.000
_cell.length_b   1.000
_cell.length_c   1.000
_cell.angle_alpha   90.00
_cell.angle_beta   90.00
_cell.angle_gamma   90.00
#
_symmetry.space_group_name_H-M   'P 1'
#
loop_
_entity.id
_entity.type
_entity.pdbx_description
1 polymer ?
#
loop_
_entity_poly.entity_id
_entity_poly.type
_entity_poly.pdbx_seq_one_letter_code
_entity_poly.pdbx_strand_id
1 'polypeptide(L)'
;MPRETVAPRPLDAPLYVLWEITRACNFRCRHCAQGGGPRRTGELSTAEALALCDHLVDWGVGSVCLMGGEPLLRPDWPRLAERLRRADLPVGIVTNGWFLDERRVAQVEALGLQQVCLSLDGATAAVHDDIRQKPGAFARVLGAMDRLSAAGVPDRKILTAVSRRNLAELPAILELLLARADGFSWSVLVASVHDPERFDPLDALDPAEHVAVARFLKQARRRFGRRIQIEGSHGLGYFADGLRDRDLHDWAWRGCVAGIESLGIRSDGDVLGCLVLGDEFVEGNVRRRSPAAIWRDPRSFGTTRRFRRSRLRGACRDCRFGAVCRGGCVNRAVEGFGRPFEAPVCLRRMEQGAPR
;
A
#
# COMPACT_ATOMS: atom_id res chain seq x y z
N MET A 1 27.50 8.45 22.12
CA MET A 1 26.70 9.32 21.24
C MET A 1 26.25 8.49 20.07
N PRO A 2 24.94 8.33 19.78
CA PRO A 2 24.50 7.66 18.57
C PRO A 2 24.92 8.53 17.38
N ARG A 3 25.65 7.93 16.44
CA ARG A 3 26.07 8.57 15.19
C ARG A 3 24.83 9.20 14.52
N GLU A 4 24.95 10.45 14.07
CA GLU A 4 23.94 11.05 13.17
C GLU A 4 23.77 10.07 12.01
N THR A 5 22.61 9.41 11.97
CA THR A 5 22.29 8.55 10.83
C THR A 5 22.03 9.49 9.66
N VAL A 6 22.95 9.46 8.71
CA VAL A 6 22.83 10.13 7.42
C VAL A 6 21.51 9.67 6.79
N ALA A 7 20.71 10.60 6.30
CA ALA A 7 19.50 10.27 5.53
C ALA A 7 19.90 9.27 4.41
N PRO A 8 19.10 8.23 4.16
CA PRO A 8 19.45 7.27 3.12
C PRO A 8 19.59 8.02 1.80
N ARG A 9 20.66 7.74 1.07
CA ARG A 9 20.78 8.19 -0.31
C ARG A 9 19.64 7.58 -1.12
N PRO A 10 18.92 8.35 -1.93
CA PRO A 10 17.99 7.77 -2.88
C PRO A 10 18.74 6.85 -3.84
N LEU A 11 18.09 5.78 -4.25
CA LEU A 11 18.58 4.91 -5.30
C LEU A 11 18.60 5.67 -6.65
N ASP A 12 19.35 5.21 -7.63
CA ASP A 12 19.38 5.80 -8.98
C ASP A 12 18.00 5.74 -9.65
N ALA A 13 17.24 4.68 -9.36
CA ALA A 13 15.84 4.49 -9.74
C ALA A 13 15.06 3.87 -8.56
N PRO A 14 13.73 4.08 -8.47
CA PRO A 14 12.91 3.46 -7.42
C PRO A 14 12.86 1.94 -7.56
N LEU A 15 12.82 1.23 -6.42
CA LEU A 15 12.62 -0.22 -6.41
C LEU A 15 11.22 -0.59 -6.89
N TYR A 16 10.24 0.25 -6.58
CA TYR A 16 8.86 0.03 -7.01
C TYR A 16 8.15 1.34 -7.31
N VAL A 17 7.38 1.32 -8.39
CA VAL A 17 6.49 2.40 -8.81
C VAL A 17 5.06 1.96 -8.57
N LEU A 18 4.33 2.73 -7.78
CA LEU A 18 2.88 2.57 -7.59
C LEU A 18 2.20 3.53 -8.58
N TRP A 19 1.53 3.00 -9.59
CA TRP A 19 0.90 3.81 -10.61
C TRP A 19 -0.62 3.70 -10.56
N GLU A 20 -1.29 4.79 -10.14
CA GLU A 20 -2.72 4.97 -10.30
C GLU A 20 -3.00 5.17 -11.79
N ILE A 21 -3.34 4.11 -12.52
CA ILE A 21 -3.61 4.22 -13.96
C ILE A 21 -4.98 4.85 -14.26
N THR A 22 -5.91 4.80 -13.30
CA THR A 22 -7.20 5.50 -13.32
C THR A 22 -7.69 5.70 -11.89
N ARG A 23 -8.41 6.78 -11.63
CA ARG A 23 -9.14 6.97 -10.38
C ARG A 23 -10.54 6.35 -10.43
N ALA A 24 -11.05 6.00 -11.62
CA ALA A 24 -12.36 5.37 -11.77
C ALA A 24 -12.46 4.10 -10.91
N CYS A 25 -13.56 3.94 -10.17
CA CYS A 25 -13.83 2.76 -9.37
C CYS A 25 -15.33 2.45 -9.38
N ASN A 26 -15.64 1.15 -9.44
CA ASN A 26 -17.00 0.63 -9.32
C ASN A 26 -17.44 0.40 -7.87
N PHE A 27 -16.55 0.68 -6.88
CA PHE A 27 -16.81 0.59 -5.45
C PHE A 27 -16.72 1.97 -4.78
N ARG A 28 -17.29 2.08 -3.56
CA ARG A 28 -17.23 3.28 -2.71
C ARG A 28 -16.81 2.90 -1.29
N CYS A 29 -15.73 2.13 -1.18
CA CYS A 29 -15.26 1.59 0.10
C CYS A 29 -15.12 2.67 1.17
N ARG A 30 -15.53 2.35 2.40
CA ARG A 30 -15.47 3.27 3.57
C ARG A 30 -14.06 3.75 3.88
N HIS A 31 -13.06 2.89 3.71
CA HIS A 31 -11.64 3.13 4.02
C HIS A 31 -10.77 3.43 2.80
N CYS A 32 -11.35 3.91 1.69
CA CYS A 32 -10.62 4.06 0.45
C CYS A 32 -9.52 5.11 0.55
N ALA A 33 -8.26 4.67 0.59
CA ALA A 33 -7.09 5.55 0.66
C ALA A 33 -6.81 6.31 -0.65
N GLN A 34 -7.31 5.82 -1.79
CA GLN A 34 -7.10 6.45 -3.11
C GLN A 34 -8.24 7.37 -3.54
N GLY A 35 -9.31 7.47 -2.73
CA GLY A 35 -10.48 8.26 -3.09
C GLY A 35 -11.13 7.81 -4.40
N GLY A 36 -11.14 6.50 -4.70
CA GLY A 36 -11.72 5.92 -5.91
C GLY A 36 -13.16 6.37 -6.14
N GLY A 37 -13.54 6.66 -7.38
CA GLY A 37 -14.84 7.19 -7.74
C GLY A 37 -14.94 7.51 -9.23
N PRO A 38 -15.30 8.74 -9.65
CA PRO A 38 -15.19 9.18 -11.04
C PRO A 38 -13.73 9.21 -11.52
N ARG A 39 -13.53 9.13 -12.82
CA ARG A 39 -12.22 9.38 -13.43
C ARG A 39 -11.70 10.75 -12.99
N ARG A 40 -10.39 10.85 -12.81
CA ARG A 40 -9.75 12.14 -12.56
C ARG A 40 -9.79 12.99 -13.83
N THR A 41 -10.06 14.27 -13.68
CA THR A 41 -9.91 15.21 -14.80
C THR A 41 -8.46 15.21 -15.27
N GLY A 42 -8.24 15.08 -16.57
CA GLY A 42 -6.89 15.09 -17.14
C GLY A 42 -6.11 13.78 -16.96
N GLU A 43 -6.76 12.64 -16.76
CA GLU A 43 -6.06 11.34 -16.80
C GLU A 43 -5.23 11.20 -18.07
N LEU A 44 -4.05 10.57 -17.96
CA LEU A 44 -3.17 10.31 -19.10
C LEU A 44 -3.92 9.54 -20.19
N SER A 45 -3.84 10.02 -21.41
CA SER A 45 -4.30 9.29 -22.60
C SER A 45 -3.52 7.99 -22.76
N THR A 46 -4.01 7.09 -23.60
CA THR A 46 -3.27 5.83 -23.90
C THR A 46 -1.87 6.12 -24.44
N ALA A 47 -1.72 7.13 -25.29
CA ALA A 47 -0.41 7.49 -25.87
C ALA A 47 0.56 8.00 -24.79
N GLU A 48 0.12 8.91 -23.92
CA GLU A 48 0.92 9.41 -22.79
C GLU A 48 1.28 8.29 -21.80
N ALA A 49 0.33 7.40 -21.52
CA ALA A 49 0.56 6.28 -20.61
C ALA A 49 1.55 5.27 -21.20
N LEU A 50 1.51 4.98 -22.50
CA LEU A 50 2.50 4.13 -23.15
C LEU A 50 3.89 4.80 -23.19
N ALA A 51 3.97 6.08 -23.45
CA ALA A 51 5.23 6.84 -23.38
C ALA A 51 5.81 6.81 -21.94
N LEU A 52 4.93 6.88 -20.91
CA LEU A 52 5.36 6.70 -19.52
C LEU A 52 5.90 5.29 -19.26
N CYS A 53 5.29 4.24 -19.83
CA CYS A 53 5.86 2.88 -19.75
C CYS A 53 7.28 2.84 -20.28
N ASP A 54 7.53 3.44 -21.47
CA ASP A 54 8.86 3.50 -22.05
C ASP A 54 9.87 4.22 -21.15
N HIS A 55 9.48 5.38 -20.61
CA HIS A 55 10.32 6.11 -19.65
C HIS A 55 10.66 5.31 -18.40
N LEU A 56 9.72 4.53 -17.85
CA LEU A 56 9.97 3.69 -16.67
C LEU A 56 10.92 2.54 -16.99
N VAL A 57 10.77 1.91 -18.16
CA VAL A 57 11.67 0.86 -18.66
C VAL A 57 13.08 1.40 -18.87
N ASP A 58 13.22 2.48 -19.63
CA ASP A 58 14.54 3.09 -19.96
C ASP A 58 15.25 3.59 -18.71
N TRP A 59 14.50 4.00 -17.69
CA TRP A 59 15.06 4.43 -16.41
C TRP A 59 15.55 3.27 -15.55
N GLY A 60 15.05 2.05 -15.75
CA GLY A 60 15.43 0.86 -15.01
C GLY A 60 14.80 0.79 -13.60
N VAL A 61 13.53 1.12 -13.48
CA VAL A 61 12.81 0.92 -12.22
C VAL A 61 12.70 -0.57 -11.87
N GLY A 62 12.67 -0.93 -10.58
CA GLY A 62 12.68 -2.33 -10.17
C GLY A 62 11.37 -3.08 -10.46
N SER A 63 10.22 -2.43 -10.29
CA SER A 63 8.90 -3.00 -10.59
C SER A 63 7.84 -1.92 -10.73
N VAL A 64 6.71 -2.24 -11.37
CA VAL A 64 5.54 -1.36 -11.48
C VAL A 64 4.30 -2.09 -10.97
N CYS A 65 3.55 -1.47 -10.07
CA CYS A 65 2.26 -1.94 -9.63
C CYS A 65 1.16 -1.04 -10.22
N LEU A 66 0.36 -1.61 -11.11
CA LEU A 66 -0.81 -0.95 -11.68
C LEU A 66 -1.94 -0.96 -10.67
N MET A 67 -2.42 0.21 -10.28
CA MET A 67 -3.48 0.34 -9.30
C MET A 67 -4.33 1.58 -9.61
N GLY A 68 -5.15 1.99 -8.65
CA GLY A 68 -5.94 3.21 -8.79
C GLY A 68 -7.23 3.15 -8.00
N GLY A 69 -8.32 3.57 -8.58
CA GLY A 69 -9.66 3.18 -8.15
C GLY A 69 -9.82 1.68 -8.38
N GLU A 70 -10.16 1.31 -9.61
CA GLU A 70 -10.13 -0.08 -10.08
C GLU A 70 -9.41 -0.11 -11.44
N PRO A 71 -8.19 -0.65 -11.52
CA PRO A 71 -7.38 -0.59 -12.75
C PRO A 71 -8.03 -1.34 -13.93
N LEU A 72 -8.82 -2.39 -13.65
CA LEU A 72 -9.51 -3.16 -14.70
C LEU A 72 -10.65 -2.39 -15.39
N LEU A 73 -11.02 -1.21 -14.88
CA LEU A 73 -11.94 -0.29 -15.55
C LEU A 73 -11.26 0.54 -16.65
N ARG A 74 -9.94 0.66 -16.62
CA ARG A 74 -9.21 1.35 -17.69
C ARG A 74 -9.06 0.41 -18.90
N PRO A 75 -9.65 0.75 -20.09
CA PRO A 75 -9.72 -0.23 -21.20
C PRO A 75 -8.37 -0.66 -21.77
N ASP A 76 -7.40 0.22 -21.73
CA ASP A 76 -6.05 0.00 -22.29
C ASP A 76 -5.03 -0.53 -21.27
N TRP A 77 -5.45 -0.90 -20.03
CA TRP A 77 -4.55 -1.47 -19.03
C TRP A 77 -3.72 -2.68 -19.54
N PRO A 78 -4.28 -3.57 -20.40
CA PRO A 78 -3.49 -4.70 -20.90
C PRO A 78 -2.33 -4.25 -21.79
N ARG A 79 -2.53 -3.19 -22.59
CA ARG A 79 -1.48 -2.62 -23.44
C ARG A 79 -0.35 -1.99 -22.60
N LEU A 80 -0.68 -1.38 -21.45
CA LEU A 80 0.30 -0.83 -20.51
C LEU A 80 1.10 -1.96 -19.86
N ALA A 81 0.42 -2.99 -19.36
CA ALA A 81 1.05 -4.16 -18.78
C ALA A 81 1.97 -4.87 -19.79
N GLU A 82 1.47 -5.11 -21.01
CA GLU A 82 2.24 -5.72 -22.09
C GLU A 82 3.50 -4.91 -22.43
N ARG A 83 3.38 -3.56 -22.51
CA ARG A 83 4.54 -2.68 -22.82
C ARG A 83 5.63 -2.80 -21.77
N LEU A 84 5.26 -2.81 -20.49
CA LEU A 84 6.20 -2.99 -19.38
C LEU A 84 6.80 -4.40 -19.38
N ARG A 85 5.97 -5.44 -19.58
CA ARG A 85 6.40 -6.84 -19.56
C ARG A 85 7.31 -7.23 -20.72
N ARG A 86 7.17 -6.61 -21.90
CA ARG A 86 8.09 -6.84 -23.05
C ARG A 86 9.54 -6.50 -22.74
N ALA A 87 9.80 -5.67 -21.74
CA ALA A 87 11.13 -5.33 -21.24
C ALA A 87 11.50 -6.15 -19.98
N ASP A 88 10.82 -7.26 -19.72
CA ASP A 88 10.99 -8.10 -18.51
C ASP A 88 10.82 -7.37 -17.18
N LEU A 89 10.25 -6.16 -17.21
CA LEU A 89 9.97 -5.41 -15.98
C LEU A 89 8.87 -6.13 -15.17
N PRO A 90 9.09 -6.44 -13.87
CA PRO A 90 8.06 -7.01 -13.02
C PRO A 90 6.85 -6.09 -12.91
N VAL A 91 5.66 -6.62 -13.25
CA VAL A 91 4.39 -5.89 -13.20
C VAL A 91 3.42 -6.60 -12.27
N GLY A 92 2.88 -5.85 -11.31
CA GLY A 92 1.79 -6.27 -10.45
C GLY A 92 0.51 -5.47 -10.71
N ILE A 93 -0.61 -5.96 -10.19
CA ILE A 93 -1.91 -5.27 -10.20
C ILE A 93 -2.60 -5.38 -8.84
N VAL A 94 -3.19 -4.27 -8.38
CA VAL A 94 -4.07 -4.25 -7.20
C VAL A 94 -5.49 -4.02 -7.65
N THR A 95 -6.39 -4.97 -7.36
CA THR A 95 -7.79 -4.95 -7.82
C THR A 95 -8.75 -5.36 -6.71
N ASN A 96 -9.99 -4.89 -6.80
CA ASN A 96 -11.07 -5.32 -5.92
C ASN A 96 -11.64 -6.72 -6.29
N GLY A 97 -11.15 -7.32 -7.36
CA GLY A 97 -11.52 -8.66 -7.81
C GLY A 97 -12.84 -8.76 -8.58
N TRP A 98 -13.64 -7.69 -8.65
CA TRP A 98 -14.97 -7.72 -9.26
C TRP A 98 -14.98 -8.17 -10.73
N PHE A 99 -13.97 -7.77 -11.49
CA PHE A 99 -13.87 -8.04 -12.92
C PHE A 99 -12.96 -9.22 -13.27
N LEU A 100 -12.43 -9.96 -12.29
CA LEU A 100 -11.58 -11.13 -12.52
C LEU A 100 -12.42 -12.38 -12.81
N ASP A 101 -13.11 -12.37 -13.97
CA ASP A 101 -13.70 -13.55 -14.58
C ASP A 101 -12.63 -14.41 -15.27
N GLU A 102 -13.03 -15.56 -15.86
CA GLU A 102 -12.12 -16.49 -16.56
C GLU A 102 -11.32 -15.79 -17.65
N ARG A 103 -11.98 -14.94 -18.44
CA ARG A 103 -11.33 -14.20 -19.54
C ARG A 103 -10.26 -13.23 -19.03
N ARG A 104 -10.55 -12.52 -17.93
CA ARG A 104 -9.61 -11.57 -17.35
C ARG A 104 -8.43 -12.26 -16.66
N VAL A 105 -8.67 -13.39 -16.01
CA VAL A 105 -7.60 -14.19 -15.41
C VAL A 105 -6.69 -14.78 -16.50
N ALA A 106 -7.24 -15.33 -17.58
CA ALA A 106 -6.45 -15.76 -18.73
C ALA A 106 -5.64 -14.63 -19.36
N GLN A 107 -6.17 -13.40 -19.39
CA GLN A 107 -5.45 -12.22 -19.85
C GLN A 107 -4.29 -11.85 -18.89
N VAL A 108 -4.50 -11.90 -17.57
CA VAL A 108 -3.46 -11.69 -16.56
C VAL A 108 -2.30 -12.70 -16.72
N GLU A 109 -2.65 -13.97 -16.93
CA GLU A 109 -1.69 -15.05 -17.15
C GLU A 109 -0.90 -14.87 -18.46
N ALA A 110 -1.62 -14.62 -19.57
CA ALA A 110 -0.99 -14.39 -20.89
C ALA A 110 -0.04 -13.18 -20.92
N LEU A 111 -0.34 -12.15 -20.13
CA LEU A 111 0.52 -10.97 -19.95
C LEU A 111 1.72 -11.26 -19.03
N GLY A 112 1.76 -12.41 -18.36
CA GLY A 112 2.82 -12.77 -17.43
C GLY A 112 2.93 -11.81 -16.23
N LEU A 113 1.79 -11.36 -15.68
CA LEU A 113 1.84 -10.51 -14.48
C LEU A 113 2.47 -11.26 -13.32
N GLN A 114 3.42 -10.62 -12.66
CA GLN A 114 4.18 -11.24 -11.58
C GLN A 114 3.38 -11.28 -10.28
N GLN A 115 2.51 -10.30 -10.06
CA GLN A 115 1.74 -10.20 -8.81
C GLN A 115 0.30 -9.77 -9.08
N VAL A 116 -0.64 -10.42 -8.39
CA VAL A 116 -2.04 -9.97 -8.28
C VAL A 116 -2.42 -9.82 -6.83
N CYS A 117 -2.76 -8.60 -6.43
CA CYS A 117 -3.25 -8.29 -5.09
C CYS A 117 -4.77 -8.15 -5.12
N LEU A 118 -5.45 -8.94 -4.29
CA LEU A 118 -6.90 -8.89 -4.10
C LEU A 118 -7.25 -8.27 -2.75
N SER A 119 -8.33 -7.55 -2.70
CA SER A 119 -8.83 -6.94 -1.47
C SER A 119 -9.87 -7.82 -0.80
N LEU A 120 -9.64 -8.23 0.46
CA LEU A 120 -10.59 -9.00 1.27
C LEU A 120 -10.63 -8.44 2.70
N ASP A 121 -11.75 -7.82 3.10
CA ASP A 121 -11.86 -7.14 4.40
C ASP A 121 -12.84 -7.80 5.37
N GLY A 122 -13.37 -8.97 5.05
CA GLY A 122 -14.23 -9.73 5.95
C GLY A 122 -14.20 -11.21 5.59
N ALA A 123 -14.52 -12.06 6.56
CA ALA A 123 -14.69 -13.49 6.37
C ALA A 123 -16.13 -13.84 5.93
N THR A 124 -17.04 -12.86 5.95
CA THR A 124 -18.44 -12.98 5.57
C THR A 124 -18.85 -11.92 4.56
N ALA A 125 -19.89 -12.20 3.77
CA ALA A 125 -20.46 -11.22 2.85
C ALA A 125 -20.98 -9.97 3.61
N ALA A 126 -21.59 -10.17 4.78
CA ALA A 126 -22.13 -9.08 5.56
C ALA A 126 -21.07 -8.03 5.93
N VAL A 127 -19.90 -8.46 6.36
CA VAL A 127 -18.82 -7.54 6.76
C VAL A 127 -18.08 -7.01 5.55
N HIS A 128 -17.69 -7.88 4.61
CA HIS A 128 -16.92 -7.48 3.44
C HIS A 128 -17.68 -6.49 2.56
N ASP A 129 -18.93 -6.81 2.22
CA ASP A 129 -19.76 -6.00 1.33
C ASP A 129 -20.13 -4.65 1.97
N ASP A 130 -20.36 -4.60 3.30
CA ASP A 130 -20.58 -3.35 4.02
C ASP A 130 -19.33 -2.44 3.97
N ILE A 131 -18.14 -2.97 4.23
CA ILE A 131 -16.90 -2.18 4.17
C ILE A 131 -16.64 -1.69 2.73
N ARG A 132 -16.85 -2.55 1.75
CA ARG A 132 -16.63 -2.25 0.34
C ARG A 132 -17.76 -1.46 -0.30
N GLN A 133 -18.90 -1.31 0.39
CA GLN A 133 -20.09 -0.63 -0.10
C GLN A 133 -20.55 -1.19 -1.46
N LYS A 134 -20.50 -2.54 -1.58
CA LYS A 134 -20.81 -3.24 -2.82
C LYS A 134 -21.39 -4.63 -2.55
N PRO A 135 -22.72 -4.81 -2.64
CA PRO A 135 -23.33 -6.13 -2.50
C PRO A 135 -22.75 -7.14 -3.51
N GLY A 136 -22.41 -8.33 -3.03
CA GLY A 136 -21.84 -9.41 -3.84
C GLY A 136 -20.32 -9.32 -4.04
N ALA A 137 -19.62 -8.33 -3.48
CA ALA A 137 -18.16 -8.20 -3.59
C ALA A 137 -17.45 -9.39 -2.96
N PHE A 138 -17.94 -9.91 -1.83
CA PHE A 138 -17.37 -11.08 -1.16
C PHE A 138 -17.35 -12.32 -2.07
N ALA A 139 -18.48 -12.65 -2.68
CA ALA A 139 -18.57 -13.79 -3.59
C ALA A 139 -17.66 -13.62 -4.82
N ARG A 140 -17.55 -12.37 -5.34
CA ARG A 140 -16.69 -12.07 -6.48
C ARG A 140 -15.22 -12.24 -6.15
N VAL A 141 -14.75 -11.75 -5.00
CA VAL A 141 -13.33 -11.87 -4.63
C VAL A 141 -12.97 -13.33 -4.32
N LEU A 142 -13.83 -14.12 -3.70
CA LEU A 142 -13.61 -15.54 -3.50
C LEU A 142 -13.50 -16.31 -4.84
N GLY A 143 -14.41 -16.05 -5.77
CA GLY A 143 -14.32 -16.62 -7.12
C GLY A 143 -13.06 -16.20 -7.87
N ALA A 144 -12.59 -14.95 -7.69
CA ALA A 144 -11.34 -14.49 -8.26
C ALA A 144 -10.12 -15.22 -7.65
N MET A 145 -10.13 -15.48 -6.33
CA MET A 145 -9.09 -16.28 -5.66
C MET A 145 -8.99 -17.68 -6.26
N ASP A 146 -10.13 -18.37 -6.42
CA ASP A 146 -10.18 -19.73 -6.98
C ASP A 146 -9.60 -19.76 -8.40
N ARG A 147 -10.00 -18.81 -9.26
CA ARG A 147 -9.50 -18.70 -10.64
C ARG A 147 -8.00 -18.40 -10.70
N LEU A 148 -7.51 -17.47 -9.87
CA LEU A 148 -6.08 -17.15 -9.82
C LEU A 148 -5.25 -18.33 -9.30
N SER A 149 -5.79 -19.15 -8.40
CA SER A 149 -5.13 -20.38 -7.94
C SER A 149 -5.00 -21.38 -9.09
N ALA A 150 -6.08 -21.55 -9.89
CA ALA A 150 -6.07 -22.44 -11.04
C ALA A 150 -5.12 -21.98 -12.16
N ALA A 151 -5.00 -20.67 -12.38
CA ALA A 151 -4.13 -20.08 -13.40
C ALA A 151 -2.63 -20.05 -13.01
N GLY A 152 -2.28 -20.31 -11.75
CA GLY A 152 -0.87 -20.37 -11.33
C GLY A 152 -0.12 -19.04 -11.36
N VAL A 153 -0.79 -17.91 -11.19
CA VAL A 153 -0.13 -16.60 -11.08
C VAL A 153 0.92 -16.65 -9.95
N PRO A 154 2.19 -16.22 -10.20
CA PRO A 154 3.31 -16.49 -9.29
C PRO A 154 3.14 -15.91 -7.88
N ASP A 155 2.81 -14.63 -7.75
CA ASP A 155 2.61 -13.96 -6.47
C ASP A 155 1.15 -13.49 -6.35
N ARG A 156 0.42 -14.16 -5.47
CA ARG A 156 -0.99 -13.86 -5.18
C ARG A 156 -1.10 -13.35 -3.76
N LYS A 157 -1.59 -12.14 -3.60
CA LYS A 157 -1.63 -11.47 -2.30
C LYS A 157 -3.03 -11.04 -1.92
N ILE A 158 -3.42 -11.31 -0.70
CA ILE A 158 -4.64 -10.74 -0.11
C ILE A 158 -4.26 -9.51 0.71
N LEU A 159 -4.98 -8.43 0.49
CA LEU A 159 -4.88 -7.18 1.25
C LEU A 159 -6.12 -7.02 2.12
N THR A 160 -5.93 -6.88 3.42
CA THR A 160 -7.00 -6.58 4.39
C THR A 160 -6.71 -5.25 5.06
N ALA A 161 -7.62 -4.27 4.90
CA ALA A 161 -7.56 -3.01 5.63
C ALA A 161 -8.38 -3.12 6.93
N VAL A 162 -7.70 -3.15 8.07
CA VAL A 162 -8.33 -3.37 9.39
C VAL A 162 -8.84 -2.06 9.97
N SER A 163 -10.09 -2.09 10.38
CA SER A 163 -10.78 -1.09 11.19
C SER A 163 -11.55 -1.80 12.32
N ARG A 164 -12.25 -1.07 13.18
CA ARG A 164 -13.14 -1.70 14.18
C ARG A 164 -14.20 -2.59 13.56
N ARG A 165 -14.65 -2.30 12.33
CA ARG A 165 -15.69 -3.08 11.64
C ARG A 165 -15.29 -4.52 11.38
N ASN A 166 -14.01 -4.78 11.19
CA ASN A 166 -13.51 -6.12 10.84
C ASN A 166 -12.39 -6.62 11.75
N LEU A 167 -12.08 -5.93 12.83
CA LEU A 167 -11.05 -6.37 13.77
C LEU A 167 -11.32 -7.79 14.30
N ALA A 168 -12.56 -8.07 14.65
CA ALA A 168 -12.99 -9.38 15.15
C ALA A 168 -12.97 -10.48 14.06
N GLU A 169 -12.98 -10.10 12.78
CA GLU A 169 -12.98 -11.02 11.64
C GLU A 169 -11.57 -11.57 11.31
N LEU A 170 -10.49 -10.99 11.83
CA LEU A 170 -9.12 -11.38 11.48
C LEU A 170 -8.83 -12.88 11.66
N PRO A 171 -9.26 -13.55 12.75
CA PRO A 171 -9.08 -15.00 12.88
C PRO A 171 -9.84 -15.77 11.80
N ALA A 172 -11.09 -15.40 11.53
CA ALA A 172 -11.91 -16.06 10.52
C ALA A 172 -11.41 -15.82 9.10
N ILE A 173 -10.88 -14.62 8.80
CA ILE A 173 -10.18 -14.35 7.53
C ILE A 173 -8.97 -15.26 7.38
N LEU A 174 -8.16 -15.42 8.43
CA LEU A 174 -7.00 -16.32 8.41
C LEU A 174 -7.42 -17.77 8.15
N GLU A 175 -8.47 -18.26 8.83
CA GLU A 175 -9.00 -19.61 8.61
C GLU A 175 -9.49 -19.80 7.17
N LEU A 176 -10.21 -18.81 6.62
CA LEU A 176 -10.66 -18.82 5.23
C LEU A 176 -9.45 -18.90 4.27
N LEU A 177 -8.41 -18.12 4.50
CA LEU A 177 -7.20 -18.14 3.68
C LEU A 177 -6.45 -19.47 3.78
N LEU A 178 -6.32 -20.03 4.98
CA LEU A 178 -5.69 -21.33 5.20
C LEU A 178 -6.44 -22.50 4.54
N ALA A 179 -7.76 -22.38 4.42
CA ALA A 179 -8.62 -23.40 3.80
C ALA A 179 -8.68 -23.29 2.27
N ARG A 180 -8.50 -22.09 1.70
CA ARG A 180 -8.84 -21.79 0.30
C ARG A 180 -7.72 -21.18 -0.52
N ALA A 181 -6.77 -20.53 0.10
CA ALA A 181 -5.81 -19.66 -0.57
C ALA A 181 -4.41 -20.28 -0.63
N ASP A 182 -4.29 -21.49 -1.16
CA ASP A 182 -2.97 -22.10 -1.35
C ASP A 182 -2.10 -21.24 -2.27
N GLY A 183 -0.88 -20.94 -1.79
CA GLY A 183 0.07 -20.06 -2.49
C GLY A 183 -0.27 -18.56 -2.44
N PHE A 184 -1.22 -18.11 -1.61
CA PHE A 184 -1.43 -16.69 -1.34
C PHE A 184 -0.60 -16.21 -0.14
N SER A 185 -0.14 -14.98 -0.21
CA SER A 185 0.34 -14.21 0.94
C SER A 185 -0.77 -13.30 1.48
N TRP A 186 -0.69 -12.93 2.75
CA TRP A 186 -1.65 -12.05 3.41
C TRP A 186 -0.98 -10.81 3.98
N SER A 187 -1.36 -9.63 3.50
CA SER A 187 -0.89 -8.35 4.02
C SER A 187 -2.02 -7.61 4.76
N VAL A 188 -1.78 -7.30 6.03
CA VAL A 188 -2.73 -6.62 6.89
C VAL A 188 -2.32 -5.17 7.07
N LEU A 189 -3.17 -4.27 6.57
CA LEU A 189 -3.00 -2.83 6.65
C LEU A 189 -3.94 -2.28 7.74
N VAL A 190 -3.58 -1.19 8.37
CA VAL A 190 -4.54 -0.47 9.23
C VAL A 190 -5.23 0.59 8.39
N ALA A 191 -6.56 0.55 8.35
CA ALA A 191 -7.36 1.56 7.69
C ALA A 191 -7.05 2.96 8.23
N SER A 192 -7.07 3.95 7.36
CA SER A 192 -6.78 5.34 7.69
C SER A 192 -7.85 6.28 7.15
N VAL A 193 -7.95 7.44 7.78
CA VAL A 193 -8.94 8.47 7.44
C VAL A 193 -8.41 9.30 6.29
N HIS A 194 -8.61 8.87 5.05
CA HIS A 194 -8.25 9.68 3.88
C HIS A 194 -9.39 10.54 3.37
N ASP A 195 -10.60 10.05 3.57
CA ASP A 195 -11.83 10.73 3.16
C ASP A 195 -12.79 10.71 4.35
N PRO A 196 -12.90 11.82 5.10
CA PRO A 196 -13.76 11.92 6.29
C PRO A 196 -15.25 11.80 5.96
N GLU A 197 -15.66 11.97 4.69
CA GLU A 197 -17.05 11.74 4.27
C GLU A 197 -17.37 10.24 4.15
N ARG A 198 -16.36 9.39 4.00
CA ARG A 198 -16.52 7.94 3.83
C ARG A 198 -16.12 7.15 5.06
N PHE A 199 -15.09 7.58 5.75
CA PHE A 199 -14.55 6.89 6.92
C PHE A 199 -15.12 7.48 8.20
N ASP A 200 -15.90 6.69 8.91
CA ASP A 200 -16.37 7.08 10.25
C ASP A 200 -15.17 7.06 11.22
N PRO A 201 -14.87 8.19 11.91
CA PRO A 201 -13.80 8.21 12.91
C PRO A 201 -13.97 7.16 14.03
N LEU A 202 -15.19 6.72 14.32
CA LEU A 202 -15.47 5.64 15.28
C LEU A 202 -14.98 4.28 14.80
N ASP A 203 -14.75 4.11 13.50
CA ASP A 203 -14.17 2.89 12.92
C ASP A 203 -12.64 2.82 13.08
N ALA A 204 -11.98 3.92 13.47
CA ALA A 204 -10.56 3.95 13.71
C ALA A 204 -10.17 3.11 14.93
N LEU A 205 -9.12 2.31 14.79
CA LEU A 205 -8.60 1.53 15.90
C LEU A 205 -8.04 2.43 17.00
N ASP A 206 -8.33 2.11 18.25
CA ASP A 206 -7.68 2.71 19.40
C ASP A 206 -6.28 2.09 19.65
N PRO A 207 -5.49 2.63 20.60
CA PRO A 207 -4.16 2.10 20.90
C PRO A 207 -4.14 0.61 21.31
N ALA A 208 -5.12 0.16 22.10
CA ALA A 208 -5.19 -1.22 22.53
C ALA A 208 -5.51 -2.18 21.38
N GLU A 209 -6.42 -1.75 20.51
CA GLU A 209 -6.79 -2.47 19.29
C GLU A 209 -5.60 -2.58 18.30
N HIS A 210 -4.80 -1.51 18.14
CA HIS A 210 -3.56 -1.58 17.34
C HIS A 210 -2.58 -2.63 17.89
N VAL A 211 -2.40 -2.67 19.21
CA VAL A 211 -1.55 -3.67 19.87
C VAL A 211 -2.14 -5.08 19.68
N ALA A 212 -3.47 -5.21 19.77
CA ALA A 212 -4.14 -6.49 19.53
C ALA A 212 -3.91 -7.01 18.11
N VAL A 213 -4.04 -6.16 17.07
CA VAL A 213 -3.71 -6.52 15.69
C VAL A 213 -2.27 -7.01 15.58
N ALA A 214 -1.31 -6.26 16.12
CA ALA A 214 0.10 -6.62 16.04
C ALA A 214 0.41 -7.95 16.76
N ARG A 215 -0.19 -8.19 17.93
CA ARG A 215 -0.05 -9.47 18.67
C ARG A 215 -0.67 -10.63 17.90
N PHE A 216 -1.85 -10.42 17.32
CA PHE A 216 -2.50 -11.40 16.47
C PHE A 216 -1.59 -11.79 15.30
N LEU A 217 -1.06 -10.83 14.55
CA LEU A 217 -0.17 -11.08 13.43
C LEU A 217 1.10 -11.86 13.85
N LYS A 218 1.71 -11.47 14.96
CA LYS A 218 2.86 -12.19 15.52
C LYS A 218 2.52 -13.66 15.80
N GLN A 219 1.38 -13.93 16.44
CA GLN A 219 0.94 -15.29 16.75
C GLN A 219 0.62 -16.07 15.46
N ALA A 220 -0.09 -15.47 14.53
CA ALA A 220 -0.45 -16.05 13.23
C ALA A 220 0.81 -16.43 12.44
N ARG A 221 1.79 -15.53 12.33
CA ARG A 221 3.09 -15.81 11.68
C ARG A 221 3.84 -16.97 12.33
N ARG A 222 3.90 -17.00 13.67
CA ARG A 222 4.58 -18.10 14.41
C ARG A 222 3.92 -19.45 14.18
N ARG A 223 2.58 -19.48 14.12
CA ARG A 223 1.81 -20.72 14.01
C ARG A 223 1.66 -21.19 12.54
N PHE A 224 1.47 -20.27 11.61
CA PHE A 224 1.07 -20.58 10.24
C PHE A 224 2.05 -20.09 9.18
N GLY A 225 3.14 -19.42 9.53
CA GLY A 225 4.06 -18.80 8.57
C GLY A 225 4.76 -19.78 7.61
N ARG A 226 4.68 -21.10 7.86
CA ARG A 226 5.12 -22.12 6.91
C ARG A 226 4.05 -22.43 5.84
N ARG A 227 2.79 -22.07 6.07
CA ARG A 227 1.65 -22.33 5.19
C ARG A 227 1.24 -21.11 4.41
N ILE A 228 1.36 -19.94 5.02
CA ILE A 228 0.96 -18.65 4.44
C ILE A 228 1.92 -17.56 4.93
N GLN A 229 2.47 -16.78 4.01
CA GLN A 229 3.24 -15.59 4.36
C GLN A 229 2.27 -14.51 4.87
N ILE A 230 2.52 -14.00 6.08
CA ILE A 230 1.67 -12.98 6.70
C ILE A 230 2.53 -11.75 7.00
N GLU A 231 2.07 -10.58 6.60
CA GLU A 231 2.79 -9.32 6.77
C GLU A 231 1.89 -8.25 7.38
N GLY A 232 2.44 -7.44 8.28
CA GLY A 232 1.84 -6.19 8.71
C GLY A 232 2.31 -5.01 7.84
N SER A 233 1.54 -3.94 7.77
CA SER A 233 1.93 -2.76 7.02
C SER A 233 2.76 -1.77 7.82
N HIS A 234 3.38 -0.81 7.12
CA HIS A 234 4.10 0.34 7.69
C HIS A 234 3.25 1.18 8.66
N GLY A 235 1.92 1.12 8.53
CA GLY A 235 0.97 1.87 9.38
C GLY A 235 0.96 1.43 10.85
N LEU A 236 1.51 0.25 11.17
CA LEU A 236 1.64 -0.22 12.55
C LEU A 236 2.77 0.46 13.32
N GLY A 237 3.67 1.19 12.64
CA GLY A 237 4.73 1.97 13.28
C GLY A 237 5.96 1.18 13.67
N TYR A 238 6.78 1.73 14.57
CA TYR A 238 8.03 1.12 15.02
C TYR A 238 7.80 0.18 16.20
N PHE A 239 8.44 -0.98 16.14
CA PHE A 239 8.34 -2.04 17.16
C PHE A 239 9.61 -2.08 18.01
N ALA A 240 9.43 -2.12 19.32
CA ALA A 240 10.51 -2.31 20.29
C ALA A 240 9.95 -3.11 21.47
N ASP A 241 10.79 -3.70 22.28
CA ASP A 241 10.43 -4.44 23.48
C ASP A 241 9.66 -5.76 23.21
N GLY A 242 8.34 -5.80 23.22
CA GLY A 242 7.56 -7.04 23.06
C GLY A 242 7.34 -7.50 21.61
N LEU A 243 7.36 -6.56 20.66
CA LEU A 243 7.19 -6.80 19.23
C LEU A 243 8.42 -6.32 18.46
N ARG A 244 9.03 -7.19 17.67
CA ARG A 244 10.16 -6.85 16.79
C ARG A 244 9.68 -6.77 15.36
N ASP A 245 10.36 -5.98 14.51
CA ASP A 245 10.02 -5.87 13.09
C ASP A 245 9.83 -7.24 12.43
N ARG A 246 10.74 -8.18 12.69
CA ARG A 246 10.67 -9.56 12.19
C ARG A 246 9.45 -10.35 12.65
N ASP A 247 8.74 -9.91 13.67
CA ASP A 247 7.51 -10.53 14.13
C ASP A 247 6.32 -10.18 13.19
N LEU A 248 6.44 -9.11 12.43
CA LEU A 248 5.39 -8.59 11.54
C LEU A 248 5.83 -8.44 10.08
N HIS A 249 7.14 -8.34 9.83
CA HIS A 249 7.72 -8.17 8.50
C HIS A 249 8.97 -9.03 8.34
N ASP A 250 9.35 -9.31 7.11
CA ASP A 250 10.63 -9.94 6.77
C ASP A 250 11.77 -8.91 6.60
N TRP A 251 11.48 -7.63 6.83
CA TRP A 251 12.39 -6.49 6.72
C TRP A 251 12.30 -5.59 7.97
N ALA A 252 13.37 -4.83 8.22
CA ALA A 252 13.44 -3.90 9.34
C ALA A 252 12.88 -2.51 8.96
N TRP A 253 12.02 -1.95 9.80
CA TRP A 253 11.50 -0.60 9.61
C TRP A 253 12.61 0.46 9.76
N ARG A 254 12.82 1.24 8.70
CA ARG A 254 13.83 2.31 8.64
C ARG A 254 13.23 3.69 8.37
N GLY A 255 11.98 3.89 8.73
CA GLY A 255 11.23 5.10 8.42
C GLY A 255 10.55 5.06 7.05
N CYS A 256 9.85 6.14 6.73
CA CYS A 256 9.12 6.24 5.47
C CYS A 256 10.07 6.20 4.26
N VAL A 257 9.78 5.35 3.28
CA VAL A 257 10.58 5.13 2.06
C VAL A 257 10.06 5.91 0.85
N ALA A 258 9.01 6.72 1.03
CA ALA A 258 8.46 7.57 -0.01
C ALA A 258 9.52 8.48 -0.66
N GLY A 259 9.72 8.36 -1.96
CA GLY A 259 10.76 9.10 -2.67
C GLY A 259 12.20 8.62 -2.43
N ILE A 260 12.42 7.52 -1.71
CA ILE A 260 13.73 6.90 -1.45
C ILE A 260 13.82 5.55 -2.19
N GLU A 261 12.81 4.70 -2.02
CA GLU A 261 12.67 3.40 -2.64
C GLU A 261 11.40 3.29 -3.47
N SER A 262 10.38 4.10 -3.16
CA SER A 262 9.08 4.12 -3.81
C SER A 262 8.79 5.43 -4.53
N LEU A 263 8.08 5.31 -5.65
CA LEU A 263 7.52 6.42 -6.40
C LEU A 263 6.03 6.18 -6.63
N GLY A 264 5.20 7.20 -6.40
CA GLY A 264 3.79 7.21 -6.77
C GLY A 264 3.57 8.06 -8.02
N ILE A 265 2.78 7.56 -8.97
CA ILE A 265 2.35 8.33 -10.13
C ILE A 265 0.83 8.27 -10.18
N ARG A 266 0.18 9.43 -10.15
CA ARG A 266 -1.28 9.56 -10.28
C ARG A 266 -1.72 9.45 -11.73
N SER A 267 -3.00 9.20 -11.93
CA SER A 267 -3.58 9.02 -13.27
C SER A 267 -3.52 10.27 -14.16
N ASP A 268 -3.42 11.47 -13.58
CA ASP A 268 -3.19 12.74 -14.28
C ASP A 268 -1.70 13.05 -14.52
N GLY A 269 -0.82 12.16 -14.11
CA GLY A 269 0.62 12.29 -14.30
C GLY A 269 1.37 12.96 -13.15
N ASP A 270 0.71 13.35 -12.07
CA ASP A 270 1.38 13.89 -10.88
C ASP A 270 2.26 12.85 -10.21
N VAL A 271 3.44 13.28 -9.78
CA VAL A 271 4.47 12.43 -9.17
C VAL A 271 4.63 12.77 -7.69
N LEU A 272 4.55 11.73 -6.86
CA LEU A 272 4.71 11.79 -5.40
C LEU A 272 5.65 10.70 -4.91
N GLY A 273 6.07 10.76 -3.66
CA GLY A 273 6.82 9.66 -3.03
C GLY A 273 5.93 8.43 -2.70
N CYS A 274 4.63 8.67 -2.45
CA CYS A 274 3.63 7.66 -2.15
C CYS A 274 2.26 8.18 -2.60
N LEU A 275 1.42 7.32 -3.20
CA LEU A 275 0.13 7.71 -3.77
C LEU A 275 -0.91 8.22 -2.76
N VAL A 276 -0.77 7.84 -1.49
CA VAL A 276 -1.69 8.27 -0.42
C VAL A 276 -1.34 9.63 0.19
N LEU A 277 -0.30 10.29 -0.29
CA LEU A 277 0.06 11.65 0.15
C LEU A 277 -0.82 12.68 -0.55
N GLY A 278 -1.12 13.78 0.14
CA GLY A 278 -1.89 14.91 -0.37
C GLY A 278 -1.18 15.69 -1.48
N ASP A 279 -1.90 16.67 -2.05
CA ASP A 279 -1.42 17.48 -3.19
C ASP A 279 -0.19 18.34 -2.83
N GLU A 280 -0.03 18.68 -1.56
CA GLU A 280 1.13 19.39 -1.02
C GLU A 280 2.45 18.62 -1.13
N PHE A 281 2.39 17.31 -1.46
CA PHE A 281 3.54 16.44 -1.68
C PHE A 281 3.78 16.12 -3.16
N VAL A 282 3.11 16.80 -4.07
CA VAL A 282 3.36 16.65 -5.51
C VAL A 282 4.71 17.28 -5.86
N GLU A 283 5.60 16.47 -6.43
CA GLU A 283 6.99 16.85 -6.76
C GLU A 283 7.15 17.27 -8.23
N GLY A 284 6.14 17.01 -9.04
CA GLY A 284 6.11 17.37 -10.45
C GLY A 284 5.05 16.58 -11.21
N ASN A 285 5.00 16.77 -12.54
CA ASN A 285 4.07 16.07 -13.42
C ASN A 285 4.81 15.51 -14.65
N VAL A 286 4.50 14.26 -15.03
CA VAL A 286 5.18 13.55 -16.13
C VAL A 286 5.05 14.22 -17.49
N ARG A 287 4.02 15.04 -17.70
CA ARG A 287 3.85 15.86 -18.92
C ARG A 287 4.85 17.00 -19.05
N ARG A 288 5.45 17.44 -17.95
CA ARG A 288 6.38 18.57 -17.89
C ARG A 288 7.83 18.13 -17.74
N ARG A 289 8.06 17.04 -17.00
CA ARG A 289 9.38 16.52 -16.68
C ARG A 289 9.32 15.00 -16.62
N SER A 290 10.32 14.29 -17.14
CA SER A 290 10.37 12.84 -17.01
C SER A 290 10.40 12.43 -15.52
N PRO A 291 9.82 11.26 -15.15
CA PRO A 291 9.87 10.76 -13.77
C PRO A 291 11.31 10.67 -13.23
N ALA A 292 12.25 10.26 -14.07
CA ALA A 292 13.67 10.21 -13.70
C ALA A 292 14.26 11.60 -13.38
N ALA A 293 13.88 12.64 -14.14
CA ALA A 293 14.32 14.01 -13.87
C ALA A 293 13.71 14.56 -12.56
N ILE A 294 12.45 14.22 -12.24
CA ILE A 294 11.82 14.57 -10.97
C ILE A 294 12.52 13.84 -9.82
N TRP A 295 12.80 12.54 -9.99
CA TRP A 295 13.47 11.73 -8.99
C TRP A 295 14.87 12.21 -8.65
N ARG A 296 15.65 12.58 -9.66
CA ARG A 296 17.05 13.03 -9.50
C ARG A 296 17.17 14.48 -9.03
N ASP A 297 16.10 15.26 -9.02
CA ASP A 297 16.13 16.62 -8.50
C ASP A 297 16.41 16.61 -6.97
N PRO A 298 17.51 17.19 -6.48
CA PRO A 298 17.86 17.18 -5.07
C PRO A 298 16.84 17.94 -4.18
N ARG A 299 15.97 18.74 -4.78
CA ARG A 299 14.90 19.45 -4.07
C ARG A 299 13.68 18.56 -3.86
N SER A 300 13.47 17.57 -4.72
CA SER A 300 12.32 16.66 -4.63
C SER A 300 12.40 15.73 -3.42
N PHE A 301 11.22 15.32 -2.95
CA PHE A 301 11.04 14.41 -1.82
C PHE A 301 11.74 14.88 -0.52
N GLY A 302 11.80 16.19 -0.33
CA GLY A 302 12.54 16.79 0.78
C GLY A 302 12.07 16.36 2.17
N THR A 303 10.83 15.92 2.31
CA THR A 303 10.28 15.40 3.57
C THR A 303 11.02 14.15 4.04
N THR A 304 11.35 13.23 3.15
CA THR A 304 12.01 11.97 3.48
C THR A 304 13.51 12.02 3.26
N ARG A 305 13.97 12.54 2.10
CA ARG A 305 15.39 12.57 1.71
C ARG A 305 16.23 13.52 2.53
N ARG A 306 15.66 14.65 3.00
CA ARG A 306 16.35 15.66 3.81
C ARG A 306 15.93 15.60 5.28
N PHE A 307 15.63 14.40 5.78
CA PHE A 307 15.33 14.19 7.19
C PHE A 307 16.51 14.60 8.07
N ARG A 308 16.21 15.32 9.15
CA ARG A 308 17.13 15.62 10.26
C ARG A 308 16.42 15.31 11.57
N ARG A 309 17.14 14.78 12.57
CA ARG A 309 16.57 14.43 13.87
C ARG A 309 15.90 15.64 14.55
N SER A 310 16.44 16.84 14.35
CA SER A 310 15.86 18.09 14.85
C SER A 310 14.45 18.41 14.33
N ARG A 311 14.00 17.74 13.26
CA ARG A 311 12.64 17.88 12.71
C ARG A 311 11.59 17.04 13.46
N LEU A 312 12.02 16.06 14.28
CA LEU A 312 11.12 15.25 15.07
C LEU A 312 10.33 16.10 16.06
N ARG A 313 9.06 15.75 16.26
CA ARG A 313 8.10 16.50 17.07
C ARG A 313 7.44 15.61 18.12
N GLY A 314 6.76 16.25 19.06
CA GLY A 314 6.02 15.59 20.13
C GLY A 314 6.82 14.46 20.79
N ALA A 315 6.20 13.33 21.00
CA ALA A 315 6.83 12.18 21.63
C ALA A 315 7.97 11.54 20.80
N CYS A 316 8.11 11.90 19.52
CA CYS A 316 9.20 11.38 18.69
C CYS A 316 10.51 12.16 18.88
N ARG A 317 10.47 13.41 19.43
CA ARG A 317 11.62 14.30 19.60
C ARG A 317 12.74 13.64 20.40
N ASP A 318 12.40 13.09 21.55
CA ASP A 318 13.36 12.50 22.49
C ASP A 318 13.44 10.97 22.38
N CYS A 319 12.76 10.39 21.38
CA CYS A 319 12.75 8.95 21.16
C CYS A 319 14.13 8.45 20.74
N ARG A 320 14.67 7.44 21.48
CA ARG A 320 15.96 6.80 21.13
C ARG A 320 16.01 6.20 19.74
N PHE A 321 14.84 5.80 19.18
CA PHE A 321 14.69 5.24 17.83
C PHE A 321 14.34 6.30 16.77
N GLY A 322 14.22 7.57 17.16
CA GLY A 322 13.79 8.64 16.27
C GLY A 322 14.65 8.81 15.02
N ALA A 323 15.95 8.56 15.12
CA ALA A 323 16.88 8.63 13.98
C ALA A 323 16.61 7.52 12.93
N VAL A 324 16.18 6.34 13.35
CA VAL A 324 15.83 5.20 12.47
C VAL A 324 14.39 5.31 11.98
N CYS A 325 13.45 5.47 12.92
CA CYS A 325 12.02 5.50 12.63
C CYS A 325 11.56 6.78 11.89
N ARG A 326 12.26 7.91 12.08
CA ARG A 326 12.01 9.23 11.46
C ARG A 326 10.60 9.78 11.68
N GLY A 327 9.95 9.42 12.80
CA GLY A 327 8.59 9.85 13.10
C GLY A 327 7.50 9.02 12.41
N GLY A 328 7.85 7.81 11.94
CA GLY A 328 6.87 6.87 11.37
C GLY A 328 6.54 7.11 9.89
N CYS A 329 5.37 6.67 9.48
CA CYS A 329 4.83 6.88 8.14
C CYS A 329 4.41 8.36 7.98
N VAL A 330 4.90 9.01 6.91
CA VAL A 330 4.59 10.43 6.62
C VAL A 330 3.08 10.63 6.47
N ASN A 331 2.41 9.76 5.72
CA ASN A 331 0.96 9.88 5.53
C ASN A 331 0.20 9.83 6.86
N ARG A 332 0.50 8.85 7.71
CA ARG A 332 -0.15 8.72 9.03
C ARG A 332 0.14 9.93 9.93
N ALA A 333 1.34 10.49 9.86
CA ALA A 333 1.70 11.68 10.59
C ALA A 333 0.90 12.91 10.15
N VAL A 334 0.71 13.07 8.83
CA VAL A 334 -0.09 14.15 8.25
C VAL A 334 -1.58 13.98 8.59
N GLU A 335 -2.13 12.78 8.48
CA GLU A 335 -3.52 12.48 8.88
C GLU A 335 -3.78 12.80 10.36
N GLY A 336 -2.88 12.38 11.25
CA GLY A 336 -3.08 12.54 12.69
C GLY A 336 -2.76 13.93 13.24
N PHE A 337 -1.80 14.63 12.63
CA PHE A 337 -1.29 15.91 13.15
C PHE A 337 -1.21 17.03 12.12
N GLY A 338 -1.68 16.81 10.88
CA GLY A 338 -1.54 17.79 9.79
C GLY A 338 -0.10 18.04 9.34
N ARG A 339 0.86 17.23 9.81
CA ARG A 339 2.30 17.47 9.57
C ARG A 339 3.14 16.20 9.75
N PRO A 340 4.28 16.05 9.06
CA PRO A 340 5.20 14.91 9.22
C PRO A 340 6.02 14.98 10.52
N PHE A 341 6.76 13.90 10.80
CA PHE A 341 7.77 13.74 11.86
C PHE A 341 7.23 13.53 13.28
N GLU A 342 5.99 13.16 13.40
CA GLU A 342 5.39 12.70 14.64
C GLU A 342 4.45 11.54 14.34
N ALA A 343 4.70 10.36 14.92
CA ALA A 343 3.86 9.20 14.69
C ALA A 343 2.62 9.25 15.60
N PRO A 344 1.40 9.39 15.06
CA PRO A 344 0.17 9.32 15.86
C PRO A 344 -0.06 7.91 16.39
N VAL A 345 0.38 6.90 15.64
CA VAL A 345 0.33 5.49 15.99
C VAL A 345 1.75 4.97 16.12
N CYS A 346 2.11 4.48 17.29
CA CYS A 346 3.41 3.90 17.58
C CYS A 346 3.27 2.74 18.55
N LEU A 347 3.40 1.51 18.07
CA LEU A 347 3.21 0.30 18.89
C LEU A 347 4.10 0.30 20.12
N ARG A 348 5.35 0.77 20.00
CA ARG A 348 6.26 0.89 21.14
C ARG A 348 5.68 1.75 22.27
N ARG A 349 5.07 2.89 21.95
CA ARG A 349 4.44 3.78 22.96
C ARG A 349 3.19 3.15 23.53
N MET A 350 2.39 2.52 22.69
CA MET A 350 1.15 1.85 23.09
C MET A 350 1.41 0.68 24.02
N GLU A 351 2.47 -0.12 23.76
CA GLU A 351 2.89 -1.20 24.65
C GLU A 351 3.32 -0.70 26.03
N GLN A 352 3.83 0.52 26.13
CA GLN A 352 4.26 1.15 27.39
C GLN A 352 3.11 1.89 28.11
N GLY A 353 1.87 1.81 27.59
CA GLY A 353 0.72 2.51 28.17
C GLY A 353 0.76 4.03 27.99
N ALA A 354 1.62 4.56 27.12
CA ALA A 354 1.69 5.99 26.87
C ALA A 354 0.46 6.45 26.06
N PRO A 355 -0.24 7.53 26.44
CA PRO A 355 -1.35 8.10 25.70
C PRO A 355 -0.90 8.59 24.31
N ARG A 356 -1.89 8.79 23.44
CA ARG A 356 -1.70 9.37 22.08
C ARG A 356 -1.04 10.73 22.11
#